data_7ca93aaaec4fdf91cc022948af134f27
#
_entry.id   7ca93aaaec4fdf91cc022948af134f27
#
_cell.length_a   1.000
_cell.length_b   1.000
_cell.length_c   1.000
_cell.angle_alpha   90.00
_cell.angle_beta   90.00
_cell.angle_gamma   90.00
#
_symmetry.space_group_name_H-M   'P 1'
#
loop_
_entity.id
_entity.type
_entity.pdbx_description
1 polymer ?
#
loop_
_entity_poly.entity_id
_entity_poly.type
_entity_poly.pdbx_seq_one_letter_code
_entity_poly.pdbx_strand_id
1 'polypeptide(L)'
;MAKTAAAMHILVKEEARALELLEQLKNGGDFEKLAKKHSTCPSGKKGGHLGEFKQGAMVPAFDKVVFSAPLIEPQGPLHTQFGYHIIKILYRN
;
A
#
# COMPACT_ATOMS: atom_id res chain seq x y z
N MET A 1 10.51 -17.46 -8.94
CA MET A 1 9.93 -16.13 -9.05
C MET A 1 8.57 -16.09 -8.35
N ALA A 2 8.29 -15.01 -7.67
CA ALA A 2 6.99 -14.85 -7.02
C ALA A 2 5.90 -14.66 -8.08
N LYS A 3 4.76 -15.34 -7.90
CA LYS A 3 3.62 -15.25 -8.79
C LYS A 3 2.41 -14.64 -8.12
N THR A 4 2.37 -14.69 -6.78
CA THR A 4 1.30 -14.11 -5.97
C THR A 4 1.92 -13.32 -4.82
N ALA A 5 1.14 -12.39 -4.28
CA ALA A 5 1.56 -11.59 -3.14
C ALA A 5 0.32 -11.17 -2.35
N ALA A 6 0.55 -10.82 -1.10
CA ALA A 6 -0.47 -10.16 -0.29
C ALA A 6 0.08 -8.83 0.18
N ALA A 7 -0.72 -7.80 0.13
CA ALA A 7 -0.31 -6.46 0.48
C ALA A 7 -1.45 -5.66 1.10
N MET A 8 -1.07 -4.56 1.73
CA MET A 8 -1.99 -3.56 2.24
C MET A 8 -1.62 -2.23 1.58
N HIS A 9 -2.60 -1.34 1.40
CA HIS A 9 -2.27 -0.01 0.93
C HIS A 9 -3.19 1.05 1.53
N ILE A 10 -2.71 2.29 1.49
CA ILE A 10 -3.50 3.47 1.84
C ILE A 10 -3.46 4.37 0.62
N LEU A 11 -4.63 4.75 0.10
CA LEU A 11 -4.74 5.63 -1.05
C LEU A 11 -5.24 6.99 -0.59
N VAL A 12 -4.50 8.05 -0.92
CA VAL A 12 -4.90 9.43 -0.63
C VAL A 12 -4.71 10.29 -1.87
N LYS A 13 -5.40 11.41 -1.94
CA LYS A 13 -5.37 12.28 -3.12
C LYS A 13 -4.16 13.21 -3.16
N GLU A 14 -3.60 13.54 -2.00
CA GLU A 14 -2.52 14.53 -1.90
C GLU A 14 -1.22 13.92 -1.44
N GLU A 15 -0.13 14.29 -2.10
CA GLU A 15 1.21 13.82 -1.74
C GLU A 15 1.59 14.19 -0.31
N ALA A 16 1.27 15.42 0.09
CA ALA A 16 1.59 15.88 1.45
C ALA A 16 0.97 14.98 2.51
N ARG A 17 -0.27 14.54 2.30
CA ARG A 17 -0.93 13.61 3.22
C ARG A 17 -0.24 12.25 3.21
N ALA A 18 0.14 11.77 2.04
CA ALA A 18 0.84 10.49 1.92
C ALA A 18 2.17 10.51 2.67
N LEU A 19 2.92 11.61 2.56
CA LEU A 19 4.19 11.78 3.27
C LEU A 19 4.00 11.81 4.78
N GLU A 20 2.96 12.50 5.28
CA GLU A 20 2.62 12.51 6.70
C GLU A 20 2.33 11.11 7.22
N LEU A 21 1.52 10.35 6.48
CA LEU A 21 1.15 8.98 6.87
C LEU A 21 2.35 8.05 6.86
N LEU A 22 3.21 8.18 5.85
CA LEU A 22 4.42 7.38 5.75
C LEU A 22 5.33 7.64 6.96
N GLU A 23 5.47 8.91 7.36
CA GLU A 23 6.26 9.28 8.54
C GLU A 23 5.68 8.67 9.82
N GLN A 24 4.37 8.72 10.00
CA GLN A 24 3.71 8.11 11.14
C GLN A 24 3.95 6.59 11.19
N LEU A 25 3.89 5.94 10.03
CA LEU A 25 4.13 4.50 9.93
C LEU A 25 5.57 4.13 10.28
N LYS A 26 6.53 4.94 9.84
CA LYS A 26 7.95 4.74 10.18
C LYS A 26 8.21 4.91 11.68
N ASN A 27 7.37 5.70 12.35
CA ASN A 27 7.48 5.94 13.78
C ASN A 27 6.58 5.01 14.61
N GLY A 28 6.13 3.90 14.03
CA GLY A 28 5.38 2.88 14.76
C GLY A 28 3.87 2.99 14.67
N GLY A 29 3.35 3.83 13.78
CA GLY A 29 1.91 3.99 13.59
C GLY A 29 1.25 2.71 13.10
N ASP A 30 -0.05 2.56 13.40
CA ASP A 30 -0.83 1.39 13.03
C ASP A 30 -1.38 1.55 11.61
N PHE A 31 -0.90 0.71 10.67
CA PHE A 31 -1.29 0.79 9.26
C PHE A 31 -2.80 0.64 9.07
N GLU A 32 -3.41 -0.34 9.74
CA GLU A 32 -4.84 -0.58 9.59
C GLU A 32 -5.68 0.59 10.06
N LYS A 33 -5.33 1.19 11.19
CA LYS A 33 -6.04 2.35 11.73
C LYS A 33 -5.92 3.54 10.79
N LEU A 34 -4.73 3.80 10.26
CA LEU A 34 -4.50 4.90 9.34
C LEU A 34 -5.24 4.68 8.02
N ALA A 35 -5.28 3.44 7.53
CA ALA A 35 -6.04 3.11 6.33
C ALA A 35 -7.53 3.35 6.52
N LYS A 36 -8.09 2.91 7.64
CA LYS A 36 -9.51 3.12 7.95
C LYS A 36 -9.87 4.59 8.04
N LYS A 37 -8.97 5.41 8.58
CA LYS A 37 -9.21 6.83 8.78
C LYS A 37 -9.00 7.66 7.51
N HIS A 38 -7.99 7.35 6.71
CA HIS A 38 -7.53 8.23 5.63
C HIS A 38 -7.68 7.69 4.21
N SER A 39 -7.70 6.37 4.02
CA SER A 39 -7.72 5.80 2.68
C SER A 39 -9.03 6.11 1.95
N THR A 40 -8.91 6.55 0.70
CA THR A 40 -10.07 6.79 -0.17
C THR A 40 -10.48 5.54 -0.92
N CYS A 41 -9.66 4.49 -0.86
CA CYS A 41 -9.98 3.20 -1.49
C CYS A 41 -10.95 2.41 -0.60
N PRO A 42 -11.91 1.66 -1.20
CA PRO A 42 -12.82 0.82 -0.42
C PRO A 42 -12.12 -0.16 0.52
N SER A 43 -10.91 -0.62 0.16
CA SER A 43 -10.12 -1.50 1.02
C SER A 43 -9.75 -0.85 2.35
N GLY A 44 -9.83 0.48 2.45
CA GLY A 44 -9.59 1.19 3.70
C GLY A 44 -10.49 0.73 4.82
N LYS A 45 -11.72 0.34 4.52
CA LYS A 45 -12.68 -0.18 5.50
C LYS A 45 -12.19 -1.47 6.16
N LYS A 46 -11.32 -2.20 5.47
CA LYS A 46 -10.72 -3.44 5.96
C LYS A 46 -9.28 -3.23 6.44
N GLY A 47 -8.92 -1.99 6.77
CA GLY A 47 -7.56 -1.68 7.23
C GLY A 47 -6.53 -1.63 6.10
N GLY A 48 -6.98 -1.50 4.85
CA GLY A 48 -6.11 -1.43 3.68
C GLY A 48 -5.74 -2.78 3.07
N HIS A 49 -6.24 -3.87 3.63
CA HIS A 49 -5.93 -5.22 3.12
C HIS A 49 -6.49 -5.45 1.71
N LEU A 50 -5.62 -5.89 0.80
CA LEU A 50 -5.99 -6.24 -0.56
C LEU A 50 -6.17 -7.74 -0.75
N GLY A 51 -5.77 -8.54 0.26
CA GLY A 51 -5.75 -9.98 0.15
C GLY A 51 -4.62 -10.46 -0.74
N GLU A 52 -4.66 -11.71 -1.16
CA GLU A 52 -3.68 -12.27 -2.08
C GLU A 52 -4.10 -12.02 -3.52
N PHE A 53 -3.16 -11.65 -4.37
CA PHE A 53 -3.42 -11.40 -5.79
C PHE A 53 -2.22 -11.86 -6.62
N LYS A 54 -2.49 -12.09 -7.90
CA LYS A 54 -1.47 -12.53 -8.85
C LYS A 54 -0.72 -11.36 -9.44
N GLN A 55 0.53 -11.61 -9.85
CA GLN A 55 1.31 -10.64 -10.59
C GLN A 55 0.54 -10.22 -11.84
N GLY A 56 0.47 -8.92 -12.08
CA GLY A 56 -0.27 -8.36 -13.21
C GLY A 56 -1.71 -7.97 -12.89
N ALA A 57 -2.22 -8.31 -11.71
CA ALA A 57 -3.60 -7.96 -11.32
C ALA A 57 -3.78 -6.48 -11.00
N MET A 58 -2.72 -5.82 -10.55
CA MET A 58 -2.75 -4.39 -10.19
C MET A 58 -2.18 -3.55 -11.32
N VAL A 59 -2.34 -2.21 -11.23
CA VAL A 59 -1.71 -1.32 -12.22
C VAL A 59 -0.20 -1.54 -12.23
N PRO A 60 0.47 -1.38 -13.39
CA PRO A 60 1.90 -1.75 -13.53
C PRO A 60 2.83 -1.15 -12.48
N ALA A 61 2.66 0.12 -12.14
CA ALA A 61 3.52 0.77 -11.15
C ALA A 61 3.37 0.14 -9.77
N PHE A 62 2.14 -0.16 -9.37
CA PHE A 62 1.84 -0.81 -8.09
C PHE A 62 2.39 -2.24 -8.07
N ASP A 63 2.14 -2.97 -9.14
CA ASP A 63 2.61 -4.34 -9.32
C ASP A 63 4.13 -4.44 -9.18
N LYS A 64 4.85 -3.53 -9.82
CA LYS A 64 6.31 -3.49 -9.77
C LYS A 64 6.82 -3.34 -8.32
N VAL A 65 6.21 -2.46 -7.54
CA VAL A 65 6.57 -2.26 -6.13
C VAL A 65 6.29 -3.52 -5.33
N VAL A 66 5.09 -4.09 -5.47
CA VAL A 66 4.68 -5.27 -4.71
C VAL A 66 5.61 -6.46 -4.95
N PHE A 67 6.06 -6.65 -6.18
CA PHE A 67 6.88 -7.82 -6.54
C PHE A 67 8.38 -7.56 -6.50
N SER A 68 8.84 -6.40 -6.05
CA SER A 68 10.27 -6.10 -5.97
C SER A 68 10.74 -5.43 -4.67
N ALA A 69 9.88 -4.66 -4.00
CA ALA A 69 10.29 -3.91 -2.81
C ALA A 69 10.42 -4.79 -1.56
N PRO A 70 11.15 -4.33 -0.51
CA PRO A 70 11.28 -5.08 0.74
C PRO A 70 9.91 -5.36 1.38
N LEU A 71 9.81 -6.53 2.01
CA LEU A 71 8.61 -6.94 2.73
C LEU A 71 8.45 -6.17 4.05
N ILE A 72 7.19 -5.97 4.46
CA ILE A 72 6.80 -5.45 5.76
C ILE A 72 7.07 -3.95 5.97
N GLU A 73 8.03 -3.37 5.28
CA GLU A 73 8.32 -1.94 5.39
C GLU A 73 7.34 -1.11 4.56
N PRO A 74 6.80 0.01 5.11
CA PRO A 74 5.95 0.90 4.30
C PRO A 74 6.75 1.47 3.13
N GLN A 75 6.18 1.37 1.93
CA GLN A 75 6.80 1.86 0.70
C GLN A 75 5.96 3.01 0.12
N GLY A 76 6.62 3.97 -0.49
CA GLY A 76 5.93 5.05 -1.16
C GLY A 76 6.45 6.43 -0.79
N PRO A 77 5.69 7.48 -1.11
CA PRO A 77 4.41 7.39 -1.82
C PRO A 77 4.59 7.03 -3.29
N LEU A 78 3.72 6.19 -3.79
CA LEU A 78 3.66 5.80 -5.19
C LEU A 78 2.51 6.55 -5.87
N HIS A 79 2.81 7.32 -6.91
CA HIS A 79 1.79 8.06 -7.65
C HIS A 79 1.20 7.20 -8.77
N THR A 80 -0.12 7.08 -8.81
CA THR A 80 -0.84 6.42 -9.91
C THR A 80 -1.98 7.34 -10.35
N GLN A 81 -2.74 6.92 -11.35
CA GLN A 81 -3.93 7.67 -11.79
C GLN A 81 -4.97 7.84 -10.69
N PHE A 82 -4.93 7.03 -9.65
CA PHE A 82 -5.90 7.09 -8.54
C PHE A 82 -5.48 8.03 -7.41
N GLY A 83 -4.20 8.41 -7.36
CA GLY A 83 -3.64 9.25 -6.31
C GLY A 83 -2.30 8.73 -5.82
N TYR A 84 -2.05 8.85 -4.52
CA TYR A 84 -0.79 8.44 -3.90
C TYR A 84 -1.02 7.26 -2.99
N HIS A 85 -0.25 6.19 -3.19
CA HIS A 85 -0.36 4.95 -2.42
C HIS A 85 0.79 4.81 -1.45
N ILE A 86 0.48 4.33 -0.24
CA ILE A 86 1.49 3.81 0.68
C ILE A 86 1.22 2.31 0.73
N ILE A 87 2.24 1.51 0.49
CA ILE A 87 2.11 0.07 0.29
C ILE A 87 2.91 -0.68 1.34
N LYS A 88 2.30 -1.69 1.96
CA LYS A 88 2.99 -2.60 2.85
C LYS A 88 2.81 -4.01 2.30
N ILE A 89 3.90 -4.65 1.94
CA ILE A 89 3.87 -5.99 1.35
C ILE A 89 4.00 -7.01 2.47
N LEU A 90 3.02 -7.89 2.60
CA LEU A 90 2.98 -8.87 3.68
C LEU A 90 3.81 -10.11 3.33
N TYR A 91 3.66 -10.62 2.11
CA TYR A 91 4.46 -11.76 1.63
C TYR A 91 4.39 -11.87 0.11
N ARG A 92 5.30 -12.67 -0.46
CA ARG A 92 5.31 -13.04 -1.87
C ARG A 92 5.56 -14.55 -1.96
N ASN A 93 4.85 -15.19 -2.89
CA ASN A 93 5.02 -16.62 -3.16
C ASN A 93 5.56 -16.86 -4.55
#